data_01b1ff93cbd34c361eeefa67ec770384
#
_entry.id   01b1ff93cbd34c361eeefa67ec770384
#
_cell.length_a   1.000
_cell.length_b   1.000
_cell.length_c   1.000
_cell.angle_alpha   90.00
_cell.angle_beta   90.00
_cell.angle_gamma   90.00
#
_symmetry.space_group_name_H-M   'P 1'
#
loop_
_entity.id
_entity.type
_entity.pdbx_description
1 polymer ?
#
loop_
_entity_poly.entity_id
_entity_poly.type
_entity_poly.pdbx_seq_one_letter_code
_entity_poly.pdbx_strand_id
1 'polypeptide(L)'
;LVKKYFMVEITPLLVEENKLGGFLAFFKDVTKVKESMQRLQDSQTKLMEQERLASLGQMVGGIAHNLKTPIMSVSGSMIAVENLVEECQRSLGDPEVTPEDYREIYQEIDEWVNKVREACSYMSEIITAVKGQAVNMSRSETEAFAVSDAMKRVALLLRHELVGSGCKLEIKNSISQDVILQGDINSMVQVVNNLVTNAVDAEKGMGGGVISILLEKTGEEFLIKVKDTGAGVPEDVKKKLFKQMITSKGAMGNGLGIYISNSVIKAKFNGRMWMEDNPEGGAIFGIAIPLQYVSFAEFQKRGDAE
;
A
#
# COMPACT_ATOMS: atom_id res chain seq x y z
N LEU A 1 -8.41 -28.07 -42.83
CA LEU A 1 -6.96 -28.17 -42.75
C LEU A 1 -6.58 -28.41 -41.30
N VAL A 2 -5.96 -29.57 -40.97
CA VAL A 2 -5.45 -29.87 -39.64
C VAL A 2 -4.02 -29.31 -39.56
N LYS A 3 -3.79 -28.38 -38.61
CA LYS A 3 -2.48 -27.78 -38.39
C LYS A 3 -1.63 -28.77 -37.57
N LYS A 4 -0.43 -29.08 -38.05
CA LYS A 4 0.54 -29.95 -37.36
C LYS A 4 1.80 -29.13 -37.04
N TYR A 5 2.41 -29.44 -35.89
CA TYR A 5 3.65 -28.84 -35.47
C TYR A 5 4.75 -29.91 -35.39
N PHE A 6 5.88 -29.63 -36.04
CA PHE A 6 7.06 -30.50 -36.01
C PHE A 6 8.22 -29.77 -35.39
N MET A 7 8.92 -30.44 -34.53
CA MET A 7 10.28 -30.04 -34.10
C MET A 7 11.26 -30.66 -35.08
N VAL A 8 12.12 -29.87 -35.66
CA VAL A 8 13.14 -30.31 -36.60
C VAL A 8 14.50 -30.08 -35.97
N GLU A 9 15.27 -31.13 -35.86
CA GLU A 9 16.68 -31.09 -35.39
C GLU A 9 17.57 -31.47 -36.56
N ILE A 10 18.51 -30.62 -36.92
CA ILE A 10 19.42 -30.80 -38.05
C ILE A 10 20.82 -30.88 -37.53
N THR A 11 21.51 -32.01 -37.77
CA THR A 11 22.89 -32.27 -37.38
C THR A 11 23.74 -32.43 -38.63
N PRO A 12 24.86 -31.68 -38.77
CA PRO A 12 25.75 -31.87 -39.89
C PRO A 12 26.50 -33.21 -39.79
N LEU A 13 26.60 -33.91 -40.89
CA LEU A 13 27.40 -35.10 -41.04
C LEU A 13 28.80 -34.71 -41.60
N LEU A 14 29.81 -34.93 -40.83
CA LEU A 14 31.17 -34.74 -41.28
C LEU A 14 31.78 -36.07 -41.77
N VAL A 15 32.39 -36.04 -42.94
CA VAL A 15 33.15 -37.18 -43.52
C VAL A 15 34.64 -36.96 -43.29
N GLU A 16 35.51 -37.86 -43.81
CA GLU A 16 36.95 -37.81 -43.64
C GLU A 16 37.51 -36.39 -43.94
N GLU A 17 38.48 -35.97 -43.14
CA GLU A 17 39.11 -34.63 -43.16
C GLU A 17 38.17 -33.47 -42.76
N ASN A 18 37.16 -33.73 -41.94
CA ASN A 18 36.24 -32.68 -41.42
C ASN A 18 35.42 -31.97 -42.52
N LYS A 19 35.27 -32.60 -43.70
CA LYS A 19 34.46 -32.05 -44.80
C LYS A 19 32.97 -32.35 -44.54
N LEU A 20 32.12 -31.38 -44.85
CA LEU A 20 30.67 -31.52 -44.73
C LEU A 20 30.19 -32.53 -45.79
N GLY A 21 29.71 -33.71 -45.36
CA GLY A 21 29.21 -34.79 -46.23
C GLY A 21 27.68 -34.74 -46.40
N GLY A 22 26.97 -34.00 -45.55
CA GLY A 22 25.55 -33.88 -45.60
C GLY A 22 24.93 -33.42 -44.30
N PHE A 23 23.62 -33.53 -44.17
CA PHE A 23 22.86 -33.22 -42.97
C PHE A 23 21.91 -34.37 -42.63
N LEU A 24 21.78 -34.68 -41.35
CA LEU A 24 20.79 -35.56 -40.81
C LEU A 24 19.69 -34.72 -40.17
N ALA A 25 18.44 -34.90 -40.64
CA ALA A 25 17.30 -34.18 -40.11
C ALA A 25 16.31 -35.11 -39.41
N PHE A 26 16.02 -34.85 -38.15
CA PHE A 26 15.01 -35.54 -37.36
C PHE A 26 13.74 -34.69 -37.29
N PHE A 27 12.63 -35.29 -37.61
CA PHE A 27 11.31 -34.69 -37.51
C PHE A 27 10.51 -35.37 -36.42
N LYS A 28 10.14 -34.59 -35.38
CA LYS A 28 9.30 -35.10 -34.29
C LYS A 28 7.97 -34.37 -34.31
N ASP A 29 6.87 -35.11 -34.46
CA ASP A 29 5.54 -34.50 -34.33
C ASP A 29 5.28 -34.11 -32.87
N VAL A 30 5.19 -32.82 -32.63
CA VAL A 30 4.96 -32.21 -31.30
C VAL A 30 3.57 -31.56 -31.20
N THR A 31 2.66 -31.87 -32.13
CA THR A 31 1.32 -31.30 -32.21
C THR A 31 0.57 -31.46 -30.89
N LYS A 32 0.49 -32.69 -30.37
CA LYS A 32 -0.19 -32.95 -29.09
C LYS A 32 0.42 -32.20 -27.90
N VAL A 33 1.74 -32.10 -27.89
CA VAL A 33 2.45 -31.36 -26.81
C VAL A 33 2.10 -29.86 -26.89
N LYS A 34 2.14 -29.29 -28.09
CA LYS A 34 1.82 -27.88 -28.34
C LYS A 34 0.36 -27.57 -27.98
N GLU A 35 -0.57 -28.45 -28.40
CA GLU A 35 -1.99 -28.30 -28.03
C GLU A 35 -2.23 -28.42 -26.53
N SER A 36 -1.56 -29.35 -25.85
CA SER A 36 -1.68 -29.53 -24.40
C SER A 36 -1.11 -28.33 -23.64
N MET A 37 0.03 -27.79 -24.09
CA MET A 37 0.61 -26.56 -23.52
C MET A 37 -0.34 -25.36 -23.70
N GLN A 38 -0.95 -25.22 -24.88
CA GLN A 38 -1.90 -24.14 -25.14
C GLN A 38 -3.14 -24.27 -24.24
N ARG A 39 -3.71 -25.48 -24.12
CA ARG A 39 -4.85 -25.72 -23.22
C ARG A 39 -4.51 -25.43 -21.76
N LEU A 40 -3.29 -25.79 -21.32
CA LEU A 40 -2.82 -25.50 -19.97
C LEU A 40 -2.72 -24.00 -19.74
N GLN A 41 -2.16 -23.28 -20.70
CA GLN A 41 -2.00 -21.83 -20.65
C GLN A 41 -3.36 -21.10 -20.63
N ASP A 42 -4.32 -21.55 -21.48
CA ASP A 42 -5.68 -21.02 -21.50
C ASP A 42 -6.42 -21.31 -20.18
N SER A 43 -6.20 -22.52 -19.60
CA SER A 43 -6.78 -22.88 -18.30
C SER A 43 -6.19 -22.05 -17.16
N GLN A 44 -4.87 -21.83 -17.16
CA GLN A 44 -4.21 -20.97 -16.18
C GLN A 44 -4.73 -19.52 -16.26
N THR A 45 -4.89 -18.99 -17.47
CA THR A 45 -5.43 -17.64 -17.67
C THR A 45 -6.86 -17.53 -17.12
N LYS A 46 -7.71 -18.54 -17.38
CA LYS A 46 -9.07 -18.59 -16.82
C LYS A 46 -9.09 -18.69 -15.31
N LEU A 47 -8.22 -19.51 -14.72
CA LEU A 47 -8.12 -19.63 -13.25
C LEU A 47 -7.67 -18.32 -12.61
N MET A 48 -6.68 -17.65 -13.19
CA MET A 48 -6.23 -16.31 -12.73
C MET A 48 -7.37 -15.29 -12.81
N GLU A 49 -8.17 -15.32 -13.87
CA GLU A 49 -9.32 -14.41 -14.03
C GLU A 49 -10.43 -14.71 -13.01
N GLN A 50 -10.72 -15.99 -12.74
CA GLN A 50 -11.68 -16.39 -11.71
C GLN A 50 -11.21 -16.04 -10.29
N GLU A 51 -9.95 -16.28 -9.97
CA GLU A 51 -9.35 -15.91 -8.68
C GLU A 51 -9.38 -14.38 -8.48
N ARG A 52 -9.13 -13.63 -9.55
CA ARG A 52 -9.22 -12.18 -9.58
C ARG A 52 -10.65 -11.69 -9.33
N LEU A 53 -11.66 -12.29 -9.99
CA LEU A 53 -13.07 -11.92 -9.78
C LEU A 53 -13.53 -12.28 -8.38
N ALA A 54 -13.10 -13.40 -7.83
CA ALA A 54 -13.39 -13.79 -6.45
C ALA A 54 -12.77 -12.83 -5.43
N SER A 55 -11.50 -12.44 -5.64
CA SER A 55 -10.81 -11.44 -4.82
C SER A 55 -11.50 -10.07 -4.89
N LEU A 56 -11.91 -9.65 -6.10
CA LEU A 56 -12.66 -8.41 -6.30
C LEU A 56 -14.03 -8.45 -5.59
N GLY A 57 -14.75 -9.57 -5.68
CA GLY A 57 -16.04 -9.77 -5.00
C GLY A 57 -15.92 -9.68 -3.48
N GLN A 58 -14.90 -10.33 -2.92
CA GLN A 58 -14.60 -10.27 -1.48
C GLN A 58 -14.24 -8.85 -1.04
N MET A 59 -13.47 -8.13 -1.86
CA MET A 59 -13.09 -6.74 -1.63
C MET A 59 -14.30 -5.80 -1.68
N VAL A 60 -15.18 -5.94 -2.69
CA VAL A 60 -16.41 -5.12 -2.81
C VAL A 60 -17.29 -5.26 -1.58
N GLY A 61 -17.44 -6.49 -1.04
CA GLY A 61 -18.18 -6.72 0.21
C GLY A 61 -17.57 -5.99 1.41
N GLY A 62 -16.24 -6.05 1.56
CA GLY A 62 -15.50 -5.33 2.60
C GLY A 62 -15.58 -3.80 2.45
N ILE A 63 -15.49 -3.29 1.23
CA ILE A 63 -15.61 -1.87 0.92
C ILE A 63 -17.01 -1.36 1.26
N ALA A 64 -18.07 -2.07 0.82
CA ALA A 64 -19.44 -1.68 1.10
C ALA A 64 -19.70 -1.59 2.61
N HIS A 65 -19.19 -2.55 3.39
CA HIS A 65 -19.28 -2.53 4.84
C HIS A 65 -18.52 -1.32 5.44
N ASN A 66 -17.32 -1.07 4.96
CA ASN A 66 -16.44 0.00 5.48
C ASN A 66 -16.91 1.41 5.07
N LEU A 67 -17.63 1.56 3.95
CA LEU A 67 -18.29 2.82 3.57
C LEU A 67 -19.58 3.06 4.37
N LYS A 68 -20.29 2.01 4.78
CA LYS A 68 -21.53 2.14 5.55
C LYS A 68 -21.30 2.87 6.87
N THR A 69 -20.23 2.54 7.59
CA THR A 69 -19.94 3.14 8.91
C THR A 69 -19.72 4.66 8.85
N PRO A 70 -18.84 5.22 8.01
CA PRO A 70 -18.67 6.67 7.93
C PRO A 70 -19.90 7.38 7.36
N ILE A 71 -20.64 6.76 6.45
CA ILE A 71 -21.93 7.33 5.96
C ILE A 71 -22.92 7.48 7.12
N MET A 72 -23.04 6.46 7.97
CA MET A 72 -23.90 6.54 9.17
C MET A 72 -23.39 7.57 10.17
N SER A 73 -22.07 7.72 10.33
CA SER A 73 -21.46 8.75 11.17
C SER A 73 -21.77 10.16 10.65
N VAL A 74 -21.62 10.40 9.34
CA VAL A 74 -21.99 11.69 8.72
C VAL A 74 -23.48 11.98 8.95
N SER A 75 -24.37 11.01 8.68
CA SER A 75 -25.82 11.18 8.85
C SER A 75 -26.19 11.49 10.30
N GLY A 76 -25.63 10.75 11.27
CA GLY A 76 -25.88 10.98 12.69
C GLY A 76 -25.37 12.34 13.17
N SER A 77 -24.16 12.73 12.72
CA SER A 77 -23.58 14.05 13.07
C SER A 77 -24.40 15.19 12.48
N MET A 78 -24.93 15.05 11.26
CA MET A 78 -25.79 16.08 10.65
C MET A 78 -27.10 16.25 11.39
N ILE A 79 -27.73 15.17 11.86
CA ILE A 79 -28.93 15.24 12.69
C ILE A 79 -28.65 15.96 14.02
N ALA A 80 -27.48 15.69 14.63
CA ALA A 80 -27.09 16.39 15.85
C ALA A 80 -26.91 17.91 15.61
N VAL A 81 -26.26 18.29 14.51
CA VAL A 81 -26.13 19.72 14.13
C VAL A 81 -27.49 20.35 13.86
N GLU A 82 -28.39 19.67 13.15
CA GLU A 82 -29.77 20.15 12.91
C GLU A 82 -30.50 20.43 14.24
N ASN A 83 -30.44 19.52 15.20
CA ASN A 83 -31.06 19.68 16.52
C ASN A 83 -30.47 20.87 17.27
N LEU A 84 -29.15 21.06 17.28
CA LEU A 84 -28.50 22.19 17.94
C LEU A 84 -28.85 23.52 17.27
N VAL A 85 -28.96 23.56 15.95
CA VAL A 85 -29.40 24.76 15.22
C VAL A 85 -30.88 25.08 15.54
N GLU A 86 -31.78 24.07 15.63
CA GLU A 86 -33.14 24.27 16.05
C GLU A 86 -33.23 24.77 17.50
N GLU A 87 -32.37 24.28 18.39
CA GLU A 87 -32.28 24.75 19.78
C GLU A 87 -31.88 26.22 19.83
N CYS A 88 -30.86 26.63 19.09
CA CYS A 88 -30.48 28.04 18.94
C CYS A 88 -31.65 28.89 18.43
N GLN A 89 -32.42 28.41 17.45
CA GLN A 89 -33.55 29.14 16.88
C GLN A 89 -34.71 29.30 17.88
N ARG A 90 -35.00 28.26 18.68
CA ARG A 90 -36.07 28.29 19.69
C ARG A 90 -35.73 29.19 20.86
N SER A 91 -34.46 29.25 21.26
CA SER A 91 -33.98 30.06 22.37
C SER A 91 -33.69 31.52 22.00
N LEU A 92 -33.85 31.88 20.73
CA LEU A 92 -33.53 33.23 20.26
C LEU A 92 -34.49 34.26 20.86
N GLY A 93 -33.95 35.19 21.68
CA GLY A 93 -34.73 36.21 22.37
C GLY A 93 -35.27 35.79 23.71
N ASP A 94 -34.98 34.59 24.21
CA ASP A 94 -35.30 34.16 25.56
C ASP A 94 -34.35 34.85 26.55
N PRO A 95 -34.88 35.63 27.53
CA PRO A 95 -34.07 36.39 28.49
C PRO A 95 -33.32 35.49 29.49
N GLU A 96 -33.66 34.19 29.61
CA GLU A 96 -32.99 33.25 30.48
C GLU A 96 -31.78 32.61 29.80
N VAL A 97 -31.62 32.77 28.46
CA VAL A 97 -30.48 32.21 27.68
C VAL A 97 -29.37 33.23 27.52
N THR A 98 -28.19 32.88 27.98
CA THR A 98 -27.02 33.76 27.99
C THR A 98 -26.16 33.61 26.72
N PRO A 99 -25.30 34.57 26.40
CA PRO A 99 -24.32 34.42 25.33
C PRO A 99 -23.36 33.23 25.56
N GLU A 100 -23.11 32.82 26.79
CA GLU A 100 -22.33 31.67 27.18
C GLU A 100 -22.99 30.37 26.74
N ASP A 101 -24.28 30.24 26.91
CA ASP A 101 -25.05 29.05 26.46
C ASP A 101 -24.98 28.87 24.94
N TYR A 102 -25.08 29.97 24.17
CA TYR A 102 -24.89 29.91 22.72
C TYR A 102 -23.45 29.53 22.34
N ARG A 103 -22.47 29.91 23.14
CA ARG A 103 -21.07 29.59 22.88
C ARG A 103 -20.81 28.08 23.07
N GLU A 104 -21.44 27.47 24.07
CA GLU A 104 -21.40 26.01 24.28
C GLU A 104 -22.04 25.26 23.12
N ILE A 105 -23.21 25.68 22.65
CA ILE A 105 -23.89 25.08 21.48
C ILE A 105 -22.99 25.21 20.23
N TYR A 106 -22.36 26.35 19.97
CA TYR A 106 -21.46 26.52 18.83
C TYR A 106 -20.22 25.63 18.92
N GLN A 107 -19.67 25.43 20.12
CA GLN A 107 -18.56 24.49 20.30
C GLN A 107 -18.97 23.07 19.99
N GLU A 108 -20.16 22.65 20.42
CA GLU A 108 -20.71 21.33 20.14
C GLU A 108 -20.98 21.13 18.62
N ILE A 109 -21.50 22.17 17.95
CA ILE A 109 -21.67 22.16 16.49
C ILE A 109 -20.31 21.97 15.81
N ASP A 110 -19.26 22.68 16.23
CA ASP A 110 -17.91 22.55 15.68
C ASP A 110 -17.35 21.13 15.87
N GLU A 111 -17.60 20.49 17.00
CA GLU A 111 -17.20 19.11 17.25
C GLU A 111 -17.88 18.14 16.26
N TRP A 112 -19.21 18.28 16.05
CA TRP A 112 -19.95 17.47 15.11
C TRP A 112 -19.53 17.69 13.66
N VAL A 113 -19.28 18.94 13.26
CA VAL A 113 -18.75 19.28 11.92
C VAL A 113 -17.37 18.66 11.72
N ASN A 114 -16.51 18.64 12.73
CA ASN A 114 -15.20 17.98 12.64
C ASN A 114 -15.35 16.46 12.46
N LYS A 115 -16.28 15.81 13.16
CA LYS A 115 -16.59 14.39 12.95
C LYS A 115 -17.08 14.09 11.51
N VAL A 116 -17.90 14.99 10.93
CA VAL A 116 -18.30 14.88 9.52
C VAL A 116 -17.09 14.96 8.59
N ARG A 117 -16.20 15.93 8.83
CA ARG A 117 -14.98 16.12 8.02
C ARG A 117 -14.05 14.92 8.08
N GLU A 118 -13.85 14.34 9.26
CA GLU A 118 -13.07 13.11 9.45
C GLU A 118 -13.68 11.92 8.69
N ALA A 119 -14.99 11.72 8.81
CA ALA A 119 -15.70 10.65 8.10
C ALA A 119 -15.62 10.82 6.56
N CYS A 120 -15.71 12.05 6.04
CA CYS A 120 -15.55 12.34 4.62
C CYS A 120 -14.12 12.09 4.13
N SER A 121 -13.10 12.51 4.90
CA SER A 121 -11.68 12.20 4.61
C SER A 121 -11.46 10.72 4.51
N TYR A 122 -11.99 9.95 5.45
CA TYR A 122 -11.93 8.51 5.46
C TYR A 122 -12.57 7.86 4.21
N MET A 123 -13.76 8.30 3.81
CA MET A 123 -14.37 7.81 2.58
C MET A 123 -13.51 8.09 1.34
N SER A 124 -12.88 9.27 1.29
CA SER A 124 -11.96 9.64 0.21
C SER A 124 -10.74 8.72 0.14
N GLU A 125 -10.19 8.33 1.30
CA GLU A 125 -9.07 7.37 1.38
C GLU A 125 -9.49 5.99 0.86
N ILE A 126 -10.66 5.48 1.27
CA ILE A 126 -11.20 4.21 0.76
C ILE A 126 -11.35 4.26 -0.77
N ILE A 127 -11.97 5.33 -1.30
CA ILE A 127 -12.18 5.48 -2.74
C ILE A 127 -10.84 5.52 -3.49
N THR A 128 -9.85 6.25 -2.95
CA THR A 128 -8.51 6.35 -3.55
C THR A 128 -7.80 5.01 -3.55
N ALA A 129 -7.90 4.25 -2.46
CA ALA A 129 -7.33 2.93 -2.34
C ALA A 129 -7.96 1.93 -3.33
N VAL A 130 -9.28 1.95 -3.45
CA VAL A 130 -10.04 1.11 -4.40
C VAL A 130 -9.71 1.48 -5.84
N LYS A 131 -9.69 2.78 -6.16
CA LYS A 131 -9.34 3.28 -7.48
C LYS A 131 -7.91 2.88 -7.86
N GLY A 132 -6.97 2.95 -6.93
CA GLY A 132 -5.59 2.48 -7.12
C GLY A 132 -5.50 1.00 -7.47
N GLN A 133 -6.39 0.16 -6.93
CA GLN A 133 -6.45 -1.28 -7.26
C GLN A 133 -7.18 -1.56 -8.59
N ALA A 134 -8.21 -0.80 -8.92
CA ALA A 134 -8.96 -0.96 -10.17
C ALA A 134 -8.20 -0.42 -11.41
N VAL A 135 -7.46 0.69 -11.26
CA VAL A 135 -6.70 1.34 -12.36
C VAL A 135 -5.40 0.59 -12.68
N ASN A 136 -4.86 -0.21 -11.76
CA ASN A 136 -3.66 -1.03 -12.00
C ASN A 136 -3.84 -2.16 -13.02
N MET A 137 -5.00 -2.21 -13.66
CA MET A 137 -5.32 -3.15 -14.73
C MET A 137 -5.14 -2.57 -16.14
N SER A 138 -4.90 -1.27 -16.27
CA SER A 138 -4.55 -0.61 -17.52
C SER A 138 -3.10 -0.18 -17.42
N ARG A 139 -2.25 -0.65 -18.35
CA ARG A 139 -0.84 -0.32 -18.55
C ARG A 139 -0.42 0.98 -17.85
N SER A 140 0.14 0.87 -16.67
CA SER A 140 0.96 1.93 -16.09
C SER A 140 2.32 1.85 -16.79
N GLU A 141 2.76 2.93 -17.40
CA GLU A 141 4.16 3.09 -17.77
C GLU A 141 4.95 2.90 -16.47
N THR A 142 5.73 1.84 -16.42
CA THR A 142 6.59 1.52 -15.29
C THR A 142 7.77 2.48 -15.37
N GLU A 143 7.65 3.65 -14.75
CA GLU A 143 8.77 4.58 -14.63
C GLU A 143 9.71 4.11 -13.52
N ALA A 144 11.00 4.27 -13.76
CA ALA A 144 12.01 4.05 -12.74
C ALA A 144 12.08 5.27 -11.81
N PHE A 145 12.10 5.05 -10.51
CA PHE A 145 12.23 6.13 -9.53
C PHE A 145 13.26 5.80 -8.45
N ALA A 146 13.90 6.83 -7.92
CA ALA A 146 14.82 6.71 -6.79
C ALA A 146 14.06 6.58 -5.46
N VAL A 147 14.43 5.60 -4.64
CA VAL A 147 13.83 5.43 -3.30
C VAL A 147 14.09 6.66 -2.43
N SER A 148 15.26 7.28 -2.57
CA SER A 148 15.58 8.53 -1.87
C SER A 148 14.55 9.64 -2.15
N ASP A 149 14.05 9.75 -3.38
CA ASP A 149 13.03 10.77 -3.73
C ASP A 149 11.65 10.41 -3.15
N ALA A 150 11.30 9.12 -3.09
CA ALA A 150 10.09 8.69 -2.40
C ALA A 150 10.16 9.03 -0.89
N MET A 151 11.29 8.76 -0.24
CA MET A 151 11.49 9.07 1.19
C MET A 151 11.44 10.57 1.48
N LYS A 152 12.00 11.41 0.61
CA LYS A 152 11.89 12.88 0.71
C LYS A 152 10.43 13.34 0.65
N ARG A 153 9.63 12.77 -0.26
CA ARG A 153 8.19 13.08 -0.36
C ARG A 153 7.44 12.67 0.90
N VAL A 154 7.72 11.49 1.45
CA VAL A 154 7.15 11.02 2.73
C VAL A 154 7.46 12.01 3.85
N ALA A 155 8.73 12.39 4.03
CA ALA A 155 9.15 13.32 5.07
C ALA A 155 8.47 14.69 4.93
N LEU A 156 8.29 15.17 3.68
CA LEU A 156 7.61 16.45 3.42
C LEU A 156 6.12 16.37 3.75
N LEU A 157 5.43 15.32 3.32
CA LEU A 157 3.99 15.15 3.51
C LEU A 157 3.61 15.00 4.99
N LEU A 158 4.43 14.28 5.77
CA LEU A 158 4.14 14.00 7.18
C LEU A 158 4.70 15.06 8.15
N ARG A 159 5.38 16.10 7.66
CA ARG A 159 6.03 17.11 8.50
C ARG A 159 5.09 17.73 9.54
N HIS A 160 3.88 18.09 9.13
CA HIS A 160 2.90 18.73 10.02
C HIS A 160 2.40 17.76 11.09
N GLU A 161 2.11 16.52 10.71
CA GLU A 161 1.62 15.47 11.61
C GLU A 161 2.70 15.07 12.64
N LEU A 162 3.95 14.90 12.21
CA LEU A 162 5.09 14.61 13.08
C LEU A 162 5.31 15.71 14.12
N VAL A 163 5.28 16.97 13.70
CA VAL A 163 5.42 18.12 14.64
C VAL A 163 4.24 18.16 15.62
N GLY A 164 3.01 17.98 15.14
CA GLY A 164 1.80 17.99 15.97
C GLY A 164 1.75 16.86 17.00
N SER A 165 2.38 15.72 16.71
CA SER A 165 2.45 14.55 17.61
C SER A 165 3.70 14.54 18.51
N GLY A 166 4.62 15.47 18.35
CA GLY A 166 5.92 15.46 19.04
C GLY A 166 6.87 14.37 18.57
N CYS A 167 6.60 13.73 17.42
CA CYS A 167 7.43 12.69 16.86
C CYS A 167 8.52 13.24 15.94
N LYS A 168 9.67 12.56 15.90
CA LYS A 168 10.77 12.84 14.99
C LYS A 168 10.92 11.71 13.98
N LEU A 169 11.01 12.02 12.69
CA LEU A 169 11.30 11.06 11.63
C LEU A 169 12.80 11.07 11.31
N GLU A 170 13.43 9.88 11.38
CA GLU A 170 14.81 9.67 10.96
C GLU A 170 14.86 8.69 9.79
N ILE A 171 15.56 9.05 8.72
CA ILE A 171 15.77 8.18 7.57
C ILE A 171 17.23 7.77 7.55
N LYS A 172 17.50 6.47 7.71
CA LYS A 172 18.85 5.89 7.74
C LYS A 172 19.02 4.98 6.52
N ASN A 173 19.94 5.34 5.65
CA ASN A 173 20.28 4.51 4.49
C ASN A 173 21.66 3.85 4.75
N SER A 174 21.68 2.53 4.84
CA SER A 174 22.91 1.75 5.00
C SER A 174 23.55 1.36 3.65
N ILE A 175 22.93 1.75 2.52
CA ILE A 175 23.37 1.42 1.17
C ILE A 175 24.15 2.61 0.61
N SER A 176 25.35 2.36 0.10
CA SER A 176 26.24 3.40 -0.44
C SER A 176 25.78 4.01 -1.78
N GLN A 177 24.76 3.43 -2.40
CA GLN A 177 24.18 3.83 -3.68
C GLN A 177 22.70 4.14 -3.51
N ASP A 178 22.11 4.93 -4.44
CA ASP A 178 20.68 5.12 -4.46
C ASP A 178 19.99 3.88 -5.07
N VAL A 179 18.86 3.53 -4.49
CA VAL A 179 18.07 2.36 -4.90
C VAL A 179 17.02 2.83 -5.90
N ILE A 180 17.03 2.22 -7.08
CA ILE A 180 16.07 2.51 -8.15
C ILE A 180 15.08 1.36 -8.25
N LEU A 181 13.79 1.68 -8.14
CA LEU A 181 12.69 0.74 -8.29
C LEU A 181 11.91 1.04 -9.57
N GLN A 182 11.38 -0.04 -10.19
CA GLN A 182 10.42 0.08 -11.28
C GLN A 182 9.01 0.13 -10.70
N GLY A 183 8.22 1.13 -11.10
CA GLY A 183 6.84 1.27 -10.65
C GLY A 183 6.42 2.72 -10.43
N ASP A 184 5.27 2.89 -9.79
CA ASP A 184 4.71 4.21 -9.48
C ASP A 184 5.21 4.69 -8.11
N ILE A 185 6.00 5.77 -8.13
CA ILE A 185 6.54 6.41 -6.92
C ILE A 185 5.44 6.81 -5.92
N ASN A 186 4.26 7.25 -6.40
CA ASN A 186 3.16 7.67 -5.52
C ASN A 186 2.60 6.48 -4.75
N SER A 187 2.58 5.30 -5.34
CA SER A 187 2.19 4.06 -4.65
C SER A 187 3.17 3.69 -3.53
N MET A 188 4.48 3.84 -3.76
CA MET A 188 5.48 3.62 -2.71
C MET A 188 5.36 4.66 -1.59
N VAL A 189 5.22 5.93 -1.95
CA VAL A 189 4.99 7.03 -0.99
C VAL A 189 3.76 6.76 -0.15
N GLN A 190 2.64 6.35 -0.75
CA GLN A 190 1.40 6.04 -0.03
C GLN A 190 1.58 4.89 0.96
N VAL A 191 2.28 3.81 0.55
CA VAL A 191 2.56 2.68 1.44
C VAL A 191 3.42 3.12 2.63
N VAL A 192 4.51 3.83 2.38
CA VAL A 192 5.41 4.27 3.46
C VAL A 192 4.74 5.30 4.37
N ASN A 193 3.96 6.25 3.80
CA ASN A 193 3.15 7.17 4.60
C ASN A 193 2.24 6.43 5.56
N ASN A 194 1.51 5.43 5.06
CA ASN A 194 0.62 4.63 5.91
C ASN A 194 1.37 3.93 7.05
N LEU A 195 2.59 3.41 6.81
CA LEU A 195 3.40 2.79 7.86
C LEU A 195 3.86 3.83 8.90
N VAL A 196 4.31 5.00 8.44
CA VAL A 196 4.78 6.08 9.34
C VAL A 196 3.61 6.67 10.14
N THR A 197 2.44 6.89 9.53
CA THR A 197 1.24 7.36 10.27
C THR A 197 0.81 6.34 11.32
N ASN A 198 0.88 5.04 11.01
CA ASN A 198 0.62 4.01 12.03
C ASN A 198 1.62 4.05 13.20
N ALA A 199 2.90 4.33 12.92
CA ALA A 199 3.94 4.51 13.92
C ALA A 199 3.68 5.79 14.76
N VAL A 200 3.31 6.91 14.14
CA VAL A 200 2.90 8.15 14.84
C VAL A 200 1.73 7.86 15.79
N ASP A 201 0.72 7.13 15.31
CA ASP A 201 -0.43 6.78 16.13
C ASP A 201 -0.07 5.87 17.32
N ALA A 202 0.91 4.98 17.15
CA ALA A 202 1.39 4.12 18.23
C ALA A 202 2.16 4.89 19.32
N GLU A 203 2.73 6.05 18.97
CA GLU A 203 3.42 6.97 19.90
C GLU A 203 2.44 7.94 20.60
N LYS A 204 1.19 8.07 20.13
CA LYS A 204 0.19 8.95 20.75
C LYS A 204 -0.07 8.54 22.21
N GLY A 205 0.05 9.50 23.11
CA GLY A 205 -0.10 9.27 24.55
C GLY A 205 1.19 8.92 25.28
N MET A 206 2.32 8.71 24.57
CA MET A 206 3.64 8.47 25.16
C MET A 206 4.53 9.74 25.17
N GLY A 207 4.01 10.87 24.67
CA GLY A 207 4.75 12.14 24.64
C GLY A 207 5.59 12.36 23.37
N GLY A 208 5.40 11.51 22.35
CA GLY A 208 6.17 11.52 21.13
C GLY A 208 7.39 10.59 21.19
N GLY A 209 7.95 10.26 20.03
CA GLY A 209 9.07 9.32 19.91
C GLY A 209 9.86 9.52 18.61
N VAL A 210 10.85 8.65 18.41
CA VAL A 210 11.65 8.63 17.18
C VAL A 210 11.17 7.50 16.29
N ILE A 211 10.61 7.87 15.14
CA ILE A 211 10.22 6.93 14.09
C ILE A 211 11.38 6.83 13.11
N SER A 212 11.89 5.64 12.87
CA SER A 212 13.04 5.43 11.98
C SER A 212 12.65 4.67 10.73
N ILE A 213 12.97 5.21 9.55
CA ILE A 213 12.95 4.48 8.29
C ILE A 213 14.37 3.99 8.01
N LEU A 214 14.54 2.67 7.93
CA LEU A 214 15.82 2.03 7.65
C LEU A 214 15.78 1.45 6.24
N LEU A 215 16.76 1.82 5.41
CA LEU A 215 16.97 1.27 4.07
C LEU A 215 18.17 0.35 4.13
N GLU A 216 17.97 -0.93 3.89
CA GLU A 216 18.98 -1.96 4.04
C GLU A 216 19.00 -2.92 2.85
N LYS A 217 20.15 -3.56 2.64
CA LYS A 217 20.30 -4.67 1.69
C LYS A 217 20.70 -5.90 2.46
N THR A 218 19.93 -6.97 2.38
CA THR A 218 20.20 -8.22 3.09
C THR A 218 19.98 -9.41 2.15
N GLY A 219 21.02 -10.20 1.92
CA GLY A 219 20.95 -11.34 1.01
C GLY A 219 20.54 -10.92 -0.40
N GLU A 220 19.40 -11.45 -0.87
CA GLU A 220 18.84 -11.18 -2.18
C GLU A 220 17.66 -10.18 -2.14
N GLU A 221 17.49 -9.44 -1.03
CA GLU A 221 16.37 -8.52 -0.84
C GLU A 221 16.84 -7.10 -0.47
N PHE A 222 16.12 -6.11 -1.02
CA PHE A 222 16.14 -4.74 -0.55
C PHE A 222 15.02 -4.56 0.49
N LEU A 223 15.34 -3.95 1.62
CA LEU A 223 14.45 -3.80 2.76
C LEU A 223 14.18 -2.32 3.05
N ILE A 224 12.90 -1.99 3.25
CA ILE A 224 12.47 -0.73 3.87
C ILE A 224 11.79 -1.11 5.19
N LYS A 225 12.34 -0.66 6.33
CA LYS A 225 11.79 -0.93 7.64
C LYS A 225 11.34 0.37 8.28
N VAL A 226 10.11 0.43 8.77
CA VAL A 226 9.60 1.52 9.60
C VAL A 226 9.53 1.01 11.02
N LYS A 227 10.32 1.61 11.90
CA LYS A 227 10.49 1.24 13.31
C LYS A 227 9.91 2.33 14.19
N ASP A 228 9.06 1.96 15.15
CA ASP A 228 8.56 2.79 16.23
C ASP A 228 8.93 2.19 17.61
N THR A 229 8.75 3.00 18.65
CA THR A 229 8.93 2.62 20.06
C THR A 229 7.62 2.69 20.83
N GLY A 230 6.49 2.73 20.13
CA GLY A 230 5.17 2.90 20.69
C GLY A 230 4.60 1.67 21.40
N ALA A 231 3.28 1.60 21.50
CA ALA A 231 2.58 0.57 22.24
C ALA A 231 2.69 -0.86 21.63
N GLY A 232 3.25 -0.99 20.41
CA GLY A 232 3.34 -2.27 19.69
C GLY A 232 1.99 -2.77 19.15
N VAL A 233 1.97 -4.02 18.69
CA VAL A 233 0.78 -4.63 18.06
C VAL A 233 0.29 -5.81 18.93
N PRO A 234 -1.00 -5.85 19.33
CA PRO A 234 -1.57 -6.96 20.10
C PRO A 234 -1.47 -8.31 19.37
N GLU A 235 -1.29 -9.40 20.10
CA GLU A 235 -1.08 -10.75 19.55
C GLU A 235 -2.25 -11.27 18.71
N ASP A 236 -3.48 -10.93 19.04
CA ASP A 236 -4.68 -11.29 18.29
C ASP A 236 -4.75 -10.56 16.93
N VAL A 237 -4.19 -9.34 16.85
CA VAL A 237 -4.06 -8.54 15.64
C VAL A 237 -2.94 -9.07 14.75
N LYS A 238 -1.76 -9.40 15.33
CA LYS A 238 -0.62 -9.94 14.58
C LYS A 238 -0.98 -11.15 13.73
N LYS A 239 -1.76 -12.08 14.28
CA LYS A 239 -2.17 -13.33 13.60
C LYS A 239 -3.01 -13.09 12.33
N LYS A 240 -3.69 -11.97 12.26
CA LYS A 240 -4.62 -11.60 11.18
C LYS A 240 -4.05 -10.52 10.27
N LEU A 241 -2.96 -9.88 10.70
CA LEU A 241 -2.28 -8.83 9.94
C LEU A 241 -1.96 -9.32 8.52
N PHE A 242 -2.09 -8.48 7.52
CA PHE A 242 -1.91 -8.79 6.09
C PHE A 242 -2.90 -9.78 5.45
N LYS A 243 -3.72 -10.50 6.26
CA LYS A 243 -4.68 -11.51 5.76
C LYS A 243 -6.12 -10.99 5.75
N GLN A 244 -6.45 -10.11 6.67
CA GLN A 244 -7.80 -9.58 6.87
C GLN A 244 -7.75 -8.07 7.11
N MET A 245 -8.86 -7.39 6.82
CA MET A 245 -9.04 -5.98 7.13
C MET A 245 -9.38 -5.85 8.62
N ILE A 246 -8.37 -5.58 9.46
CA ILE A 246 -8.53 -5.44 10.91
C ILE A 246 -7.82 -4.19 11.43
N THR A 247 -8.35 -3.64 12.51
CA THR A 247 -7.77 -2.53 13.23
C THR A 247 -7.72 -2.83 14.72
N SER A 248 -6.63 -2.41 15.37
CA SER A 248 -6.53 -2.36 16.83
C SER A 248 -7.13 -1.06 17.43
N LYS A 249 -7.50 -0.08 16.57
CA LYS A 249 -7.92 1.27 16.97
C LYS A 249 -9.45 1.39 17.16
N GLY A 250 -10.20 0.28 17.25
CA GLY A 250 -11.65 0.28 17.43
C GLY A 250 -12.38 1.03 16.30
N ALA A 251 -13.37 1.87 16.64
CA ALA A 251 -14.15 2.66 15.68
C ALA A 251 -13.34 3.75 14.94
N MET A 252 -12.17 4.12 15.44
CA MET A 252 -11.29 5.15 14.84
C MET A 252 -10.21 4.58 13.91
N GLY A 253 -10.02 3.25 13.86
CA GLY A 253 -9.00 2.62 13.04
C GLY A 253 -9.58 1.78 11.91
N ASN A 254 -9.15 2.05 10.68
CA ASN A 254 -9.79 1.50 9.47
C ASN A 254 -9.38 0.08 9.12
N GLY A 255 -8.27 -0.44 9.71
CA GLY A 255 -7.72 -1.77 9.41
C GLY A 255 -7.38 -2.04 7.95
N LEU A 256 -7.64 -1.07 7.08
CA LEU A 256 -7.46 -1.15 5.63
C LEU A 256 -6.03 -0.86 5.20
N GLY A 257 -5.34 0.05 5.91
CA GLY A 257 -4.06 0.59 5.47
C GLY A 257 -3.00 -0.49 5.24
N ILE A 258 -2.77 -1.36 6.21
CA ILE A 258 -1.76 -2.43 6.11
C ILE A 258 -2.15 -3.49 5.06
N TYR A 259 -3.42 -3.87 5.00
CA TYR A 259 -3.91 -4.84 4.01
C TYR A 259 -3.73 -4.31 2.58
N ILE A 260 -4.12 -3.05 2.32
CA ILE A 260 -3.95 -2.39 1.03
C ILE A 260 -2.47 -2.21 0.69
N SER A 261 -1.65 -1.75 1.64
CA SER A 261 -0.21 -1.60 1.46
C SER A 261 0.45 -2.91 1.04
N ASN A 262 0.09 -4.03 1.70
CA ASN A 262 0.60 -5.36 1.33
C ASN A 262 0.17 -5.76 -0.08
N SER A 263 -1.07 -5.46 -0.46
CA SER A 263 -1.58 -5.75 -1.82
C SER A 263 -0.85 -4.93 -2.88
N VAL A 264 -0.58 -3.64 -2.62
CA VAL A 264 0.20 -2.76 -3.50
C VAL A 264 1.64 -3.26 -3.66
N ILE A 265 2.31 -3.61 -2.55
CA ILE A 265 3.69 -4.11 -2.59
C ILE A 265 3.79 -5.40 -3.39
N LYS A 266 2.85 -6.32 -3.21
CA LYS A 266 2.80 -7.57 -3.99
C LYS A 266 2.55 -7.32 -5.48
N ALA A 267 1.56 -6.49 -5.81
CA ALA A 267 1.11 -6.32 -7.18
C ALA A 267 2.04 -5.43 -8.01
N LYS A 268 2.61 -4.37 -7.42
CA LYS A 268 3.39 -3.35 -8.15
C LYS A 268 4.89 -3.52 -8.03
N PHE A 269 5.38 -4.10 -6.94
CA PHE A 269 6.81 -4.18 -6.65
C PHE A 269 7.32 -5.61 -6.50
N ASN A 270 6.47 -6.62 -6.74
CA ASN A 270 6.82 -8.04 -6.57
C ASN A 270 7.44 -8.35 -5.20
N GLY A 271 7.08 -7.54 -4.20
CA GLY A 271 7.62 -7.61 -2.86
C GLY A 271 6.66 -8.28 -1.87
N ARG A 272 7.06 -8.30 -0.63
CA ARG A 272 6.25 -8.75 0.50
C ARG A 272 6.37 -7.79 1.67
N MET A 273 5.38 -7.80 2.56
CA MET A 273 5.45 -7.08 3.82
C MET A 273 5.46 -8.06 4.99
N TRP A 274 6.11 -7.65 6.07
CA TRP A 274 6.10 -8.36 7.36
C TRP A 274 6.06 -7.38 8.52
N MET A 275 5.86 -7.91 9.71
CA MET A 275 5.89 -7.18 10.97
C MET A 275 6.60 -8.03 12.01
N GLU A 276 7.38 -7.39 12.85
CA GLU A 276 8.05 -7.98 14.02
C GLU A 276 8.01 -7.00 15.19
N ASP A 277 8.14 -7.52 16.40
CA ASP A 277 8.24 -6.68 17.58
C ASP A 277 9.60 -5.97 17.61
N ASN A 278 9.59 -4.70 17.96
CA ASN A 278 10.83 -3.98 18.17
C ASN A 278 11.40 -4.31 19.54
N PRO A 279 12.65 -4.82 19.65
CA PRO A 279 13.26 -5.15 20.94
C PRO A 279 13.37 -3.97 21.90
N GLU A 280 13.34 -2.74 21.38
CA GLU A 280 13.39 -1.50 22.18
C GLU A 280 11.99 -1.01 22.59
N GLY A 281 10.93 -1.78 22.33
CA GLY A 281 9.53 -1.42 22.45
C GLY A 281 8.92 -1.02 21.10
N GLY A 282 7.60 -1.18 20.94
CA GLY A 282 6.90 -0.87 19.71
C GLY A 282 6.96 -1.95 18.64
N ALA A 283 6.92 -1.56 17.38
CA ALA A 283 6.86 -2.47 16.24
C ALA A 283 7.84 -2.09 15.12
N ILE A 284 8.15 -3.07 14.27
CA ILE A 284 8.88 -2.88 13.02
C ILE A 284 8.00 -3.41 11.89
N PHE A 285 7.58 -2.54 10.99
CA PHE A 285 6.92 -2.92 9.74
C PHE A 285 7.92 -2.89 8.61
N GLY A 286 8.06 -4.01 7.91
CA GLY A 286 9.03 -4.16 6.84
C GLY A 286 8.40 -4.40 5.47
N ILE A 287 9.08 -3.91 4.44
CA ILE A 287 8.85 -4.18 3.03
C ILE A 287 10.11 -4.83 2.48
N ALA A 288 9.98 -5.99 1.83
CA ALA A 288 11.06 -6.67 1.13
C ALA A 288 10.78 -6.72 -0.35
N ILE A 289 11.76 -6.31 -1.15
CA ILE A 289 11.70 -6.35 -2.62
C ILE A 289 12.90 -7.16 -3.11
N PRO A 290 12.70 -8.24 -3.90
CA PRO A 290 13.81 -9.03 -4.43
C PRO A 290 14.74 -8.19 -5.30
N LEU A 291 16.06 -8.36 -5.13
CA LEU A 291 17.08 -7.56 -5.82
C LEU A 291 17.00 -7.67 -7.35
N GLN A 292 16.43 -8.71 -7.89
CA GLN A 292 16.18 -8.82 -9.34
C GLN A 292 15.25 -7.74 -9.91
N TYR A 293 14.46 -7.06 -9.05
CA TYR A 293 13.59 -5.94 -9.41
C TYR A 293 14.15 -4.58 -8.96
N VAL A 294 15.39 -4.55 -8.52
CA VAL A 294 16.07 -3.39 -7.95
C VAL A 294 17.31 -3.08 -8.79
N SER A 295 17.54 -1.81 -9.08
CA SER A 295 18.77 -1.31 -9.66
C SER A 295 19.44 -0.34 -8.69
N PHE A 296 20.73 -0.11 -8.86
CA PHE A 296 21.51 0.78 -8.02
C PHE A 296 22.15 1.86 -8.90
N ALA A 297 22.05 3.12 -8.48
CA ALA A 297 22.65 4.26 -9.15
C ALA A 297 23.55 5.02 -8.18
N GLU A 298 24.59 5.67 -8.70
CA GLU A 298 25.36 6.61 -7.88
C GLU A 298 24.47 7.77 -7.45
N PHE A 299 24.63 8.23 -6.20
CA PHE A 299 23.91 9.41 -5.73
C PHE A 299 24.22 10.59 -6.65
N GLN A 300 23.21 11.13 -7.33
CA GLN A 300 23.39 12.37 -8.07
C GLN A 300 23.77 13.47 -7.05
N LYS A 301 25.02 13.93 -7.11
CA LYS A 301 25.40 15.21 -6.50
C LYS A 301 24.60 16.29 -7.24
N ARG A 302 23.43 16.67 -6.73
CA ARG A 302 22.82 17.94 -7.12
C ARG A 302 23.77 19.01 -6.60
N GLY A 303 24.43 19.70 -7.55
CA GLY A 303 25.20 20.89 -7.24
C GLY A 303 24.32 21.85 -6.46
N ASP A 304 24.84 22.32 -5.34
CA ASP A 304 24.37 23.50 -4.66
C ASP A 304 24.39 24.61 -5.72
N ALA A 305 23.24 24.93 -6.27
CA ALA A 305 23.06 26.18 -7.03
C ALA A 305 22.85 27.27 -5.99
N GLU A 306 23.83 28.15 -5.93
CA GLU A 306 23.89 29.41 -5.20
C GLU A 306 22.60 30.23 -5.23
#